data_a822e105a9659ebca4ccec34cb5542ba
#
_entry.id   a822e105a9659ebca4ccec34cb5542ba
#
_cell.length_a   1.000
_cell.length_b   1.000
_cell.length_c   1.000
_cell.angle_alpha   90.00
_cell.angle_beta   90.00
_cell.angle_gamma   90.00
#
_symmetry.space_group_name_H-M   'P 1'
#
loop_
_entity.id
_entity.type
_entity.pdbx_description
1 polymer ?
#
loop_
_entity_poly.entity_id
_entity_poly.type
_entity_poly.pdbx_seq_one_letter_code
_entity_poly.pdbx_strand_id
1 'polypeptide(L)'
;MARLEVDGKKSIYYEDLGGDGRAMVLIHGWGMDNRCWDGVILPLQAAGHRVITMDHRGCGRSDHDFADLSIAAIAGDVADLVAHLGLCDVVVNGWSLGGAVATHAASLLGDRCAGLVLTAGASPIYTQKPDLEIGGMPEDVEGNVAAMNDDRVNFLTMLATAICAKPPTDAVLASMAGAFLNSSARASATLAELAHLDQREMMMALDIPLLSFICGQDGFVAPDISRWVAENHPRATGE
;
A
#
# COMPACT_ATOMS: atom_id res chain seq x y z
N MET A 1 -9.34 -8.38 -17.67
CA MET A 1 -8.00 -7.75 -17.50
C MET A 1 -8.12 -6.36 -18.07
N ALA A 2 -8.00 -5.38 -17.23
CA ALA A 2 -8.20 -3.99 -17.64
C ALA A 2 -6.95 -3.13 -17.35
N ARG A 3 -6.75 -2.13 -18.15
CA ARG A 3 -5.70 -1.12 -17.98
C ARG A 3 -6.34 0.25 -18.01
N LEU A 4 -5.91 1.12 -17.12
CA LEU A 4 -6.32 2.52 -17.07
C LEU A 4 -5.14 3.39 -17.48
N GLU A 5 -5.31 4.21 -18.50
CA GLU A 5 -4.33 5.24 -18.85
C GLU A 5 -4.39 6.37 -17.83
N VAL A 6 -3.25 6.68 -17.20
CA VAL A 6 -3.16 7.62 -16.08
C VAL A 6 -2.10 8.71 -16.27
N ASP A 7 -1.15 8.52 -17.18
CA ASP A 7 -0.05 9.47 -17.41
C ASP A 7 0.38 9.44 -18.88
N GLY A 8 -0.24 10.29 -19.68
CA GLY A 8 -0.02 10.37 -21.11
C GLY A 8 -0.44 9.08 -21.80
N LYS A 9 0.49 8.19 -22.14
CA LYS A 9 0.20 6.89 -22.78
C LYS A 9 0.50 5.71 -21.88
N LYS A 10 0.80 5.96 -20.61
CA LYS A 10 1.14 4.92 -19.64
C LYS A 10 -0.07 4.51 -18.84
N SER A 11 -0.12 3.25 -18.50
CA SER A 11 -1.29 2.65 -17.88
C SER A 11 -0.93 1.86 -16.64
N ILE A 12 -1.81 1.92 -15.67
CA ILE A 12 -1.83 0.97 -14.56
C ILE A 12 -2.72 -0.22 -14.92
N TYR A 13 -2.41 -1.37 -14.32
CA TYR A 13 -3.23 -2.57 -14.39
C TYR A 13 -4.18 -2.62 -13.18
N TYR A 14 -5.42 -3.06 -13.41
CA TYR A 14 -6.37 -3.33 -12.35
C TYR A 14 -7.27 -4.52 -12.67
N GLU A 15 -7.88 -5.09 -11.64
CA GLU A 15 -8.94 -6.08 -11.74
C GLU A 15 -10.16 -5.60 -10.96
N ASP A 16 -11.29 -5.55 -11.64
CA ASP A 16 -12.60 -5.44 -11.01
C ASP A 16 -13.19 -6.85 -10.95
N LEU A 17 -13.19 -7.41 -9.77
CA LEU A 17 -13.58 -8.80 -9.53
C LEU A 17 -15.09 -8.94 -9.27
N GLY A 18 -15.81 -7.82 -9.34
CA GLY A 18 -17.25 -7.80 -9.17
C GLY A 18 -17.70 -7.85 -7.71
N GLY A 19 -19.01 -7.99 -7.55
CA GLY A 19 -19.76 -7.89 -6.29
C GLY A 19 -20.78 -6.77 -6.35
N ASP A 20 -21.88 -6.91 -5.63
CA ASP A 20 -23.02 -5.97 -5.68
C ASP A 20 -23.02 -4.92 -4.55
N GLY A 21 -22.14 -5.10 -3.55
CA GLY A 21 -22.07 -4.22 -2.39
C GLY A 21 -21.03 -3.13 -2.50
N ARG A 22 -20.68 -2.57 -1.34
CA ARG A 22 -19.70 -1.47 -1.25
C ARG A 22 -18.36 -1.89 -1.86
N ALA A 23 -17.81 -1.03 -2.71
CA ALA A 23 -16.53 -1.28 -3.35
C ALA A 23 -15.36 -1.17 -2.35
N MET A 24 -14.44 -2.12 -2.42
CA MET A 24 -13.17 -2.11 -1.71
C MET A 24 -12.02 -2.07 -2.73
N VAL A 25 -11.20 -1.03 -2.66
CA VAL A 25 -9.98 -0.90 -3.47
C VAL A 25 -8.80 -1.36 -2.63
N LEU A 26 -8.13 -2.43 -3.08
CA LEU A 26 -7.03 -3.06 -2.37
C LEU A 26 -5.69 -2.63 -2.99
N ILE A 27 -4.84 -2.02 -2.18
CA ILE A 27 -3.60 -1.33 -2.57
C ILE A 27 -2.43 -2.08 -1.95
N HIS A 28 -1.61 -2.73 -2.77
CA HIS A 28 -0.51 -3.60 -2.33
C HIS A 28 0.66 -2.83 -1.70
N GLY A 29 1.55 -3.55 -1.02
CA GLY A 29 2.79 -3.02 -0.47
C GLY A 29 3.86 -2.75 -1.52
N TRP A 30 4.96 -2.12 -1.11
CA TRP A 30 6.07 -1.80 -2.00
C TRP A 30 6.56 -3.03 -2.78
N GLY A 31 6.78 -2.85 -4.08
CA GLY A 31 7.39 -3.86 -4.95
C GLY A 31 6.55 -5.12 -5.22
N MET A 32 5.37 -5.22 -4.62
CA MET A 32 4.45 -6.34 -4.83
C MET A 32 3.55 -6.11 -6.05
N ASP A 33 2.53 -6.93 -6.19
CA ASP A 33 1.45 -6.79 -7.16
C ASP A 33 0.10 -7.19 -6.52
N ASN A 34 -0.98 -7.07 -7.29
CA ASN A 34 -2.34 -7.31 -6.82
C ASN A 34 -2.58 -8.74 -6.28
N ARG A 35 -1.76 -9.72 -6.66
CA ARG A 35 -1.88 -11.12 -6.20
C ARG A 35 -1.60 -11.29 -4.71
N CYS A 36 -0.97 -10.30 -4.06
CA CYS A 36 -0.83 -10.36 -2.60
C CYS A 36 -2.18 -10.41 -1.88
N TRP A 37 -3.26 -10.04 -2.55
CA TRP A 37 -4.62 -10.04 -2.02
C TRP A 37 -5.42 -11.31 -2.31
N ASP A 38 -4.89 -12.27 -3.09
CA ASP A 38 -5.62 -13.48 -3.51
C ASP A 38 -6.30 -14.22 -2.34
N GLY A 39 -5.65 -14.24 -1.18
CA GLY A 39 -6.17 -14.93 0.02
C GLY A 39 -7.41 -14.28 0.65
N VAL A 40 -7.70 -13.01 0.33
CA VAL A 40 -8.82 -12.26 0.95
C VAL A 40 -9.94 -11.91 -0.04
N ILE A 41 -9.73 -12.07 -1.33
CA ILE A 41 -10.70 -11.72 -2.38
C ILE A 41 -12.03 -12.48 -2.17
N LEU A 42 -11.98 -13.82 -2.13
CA LEU A 42 -13.18 -14.62 -1.96
C LEU A 42 -13.91 -14.38 -0.64
N PRO A 43 -13.23 -14.28 0.52
CA PRO A 43 -13.88 -13.84 1.76
C PRO A 43 -14.58 -12.49 1.67
N LEU A 44 -13.98 -11.49 1.04
CA LEU A 44 -14.57 -10.16 0.88
C LEU A 44 -15.80 -10.21 -0.04
N GLN A 45 -15.74 -10.94 -1.14
CA GLN A 45 -16.89 -11.16 -2.04
C GLN A 45 -18.02 -11.90 -1.32
N ALA A 46 -17.69 -12.94 -0.53
CA ALA A 46 -18.67 -13.68 0.27
C ALA A 46 -19.35 -12.80 1.33
N ALA A 47 -18.64 -11.77 1.83
CA ALA A 47 -19.19 -10.74 2.71
C ALA A 47 -20.02 -9.67 1.95
N GLY A 48 -20.15 -9.79 0.63
CA GLY A 48 -20.99 -8.93 -0.20
C GLY A 48 -20.26 -7.72 -0.80
N HIS A 49 -18.94 -7.61 -0.67
CA HIS A 49 -18.18 -6.48 -1.21
C HIS A 49 -17.89 -6.64 -2.71
N ARG A 50 -17.87 -5.52 -3.44
CA ARG A 50 -17.22 -5.44 -4.76
C ARG A 50 -15.74 -5.24 -4.54
N VAL A 51 -14.90 -6.13 -5.09
CA VAL A 51 -13.46 -6.10 -4.85
C VAL A 51 -12.74 -5.61 -6.09
N ILE A 52 -11.91 -4.57 -5.92
CA ILE A 52 -11.05 -4.00 -6.93
C ILE A 52 -9.60 -4.09 -6.44
N THR A 53 -8.72 -4.61 -7.28
CA THR A 53 -7.27 -4.64 -7.02
C THR A 53 -6.54 -3.90 -8.11
N MET A 54 -5.36 -3.37 -7.82
CA MET A 54 -4.53 -2.69 -8.80
C MET A 54 -3.05 -2.99 -8.59
N ASP A 55 -2.26 -2.87 -9.64
CA ASP A 55 -0.81 -2.85 -9.57
C ASP A 55 -0.33 -1.38 -9.60
N HIS A 56 0.55 -1.00 -8.67
CA HIS A 56 1.17 0.33 -8.65
C HIS A 56 1.95 0.59 -9.93
N ARG A 57 2.19 1.87 -10.23
CA ARG A 57 3.20 2.29 -11.21
C ARG A 57 4.52 1.54 -10.98
N GLY A 58 5.09 0.96 -12.02
CA GLY A 58 6.34 0.22 -11.91
C GLY A 58 6.24 -1.16 -11.28
N CYS A 59 5.05 -1.69 -11.01
CA CYS A 59 4.84 -2.99 -10.39
C CYS A 59 3.93 -3.88 -11.23
N GLY A 60 4.06 -5.19 -11.04
CA GLY A 60 3.18 -6.19 -11.60
C GLY A 60 3.01 -6.07 -13.10
N ARG A 61 1.77 -5.85 -13.54
CA ARG A 61 1.35 -5.70 -14.94
C ARG A 61 1.15 -4.25 -15.38
N SER A 62 1.36 -3.28 -14.50
CA SER A 62 1.40 -1.86 -14.83
C SER A 62 2.64 -1.52 -15.66
N ASP A 63 2.63 -0.40 -16.38
CA ASP A 63 3.84 0.04 -17.08
C ASP A 63 4.96 0.37 -16.09
N HIS A 64 6.21 0.07 -16.47
CA HIS A 64 7.36 0.13 -15.56
C HIS A 64 8.20 1.40 -15.71
N ASP A 65 7.97 2.16 -16.75
CA ASP A 65 8.80 3.29 -17.17
C ASP A 65 8.15 4.66 -16.90
N PHE A 66 7.29 4.74 -15.88
CA PHE A 66 6.77 6.02 -15.41
C PHE A 66 7.90 6.96 -14.98
N ALA A 67 7.75 8.25 -15.26
CA ALA A 67 8.69 9.27 -14.79
C ALA A 67 8.54 9.52 -13.29
N ASP A 68 7.29 9.57 -12.83
CA ASP A 68 6.91 9.76 -11.43
C ASP A 68 6.37 8.45 -10.84
N LEU A 69 7.05 7.97 -9.81
CA LEU A 69 6.69 6.77 -9.03
C LEU A 69 6.38 7.14 -7.57
N SER A 70 6.10 8.41 -7.28
CA SER A 70 5.84 8.89 -5.94
C SER A 70 4.57 8.28 -5.33
N ILE A 71 4.51 8.26 -3.99
CA ILE A 71 3.29 7.89 -3.25
C ILE A 71 2.12 8.76 -3.69
N ALA A 72 2.34 10.04 -3.92
CA ALA A 72 1.32 10.98 -4.39
C ALA A 72 0.80 10.63 -5.79
N ALA A 73 1.68 10.26 -6.72
CA ALA A 73 1.29 9.85 -8.06
C ALA A 73 0.47 8.55 -8.05
N ILE A 74 0.87 7.57 -7.23
CA ILE A 74 0.12 6.31 -7.09
C ILE A 74 -1.25 6.57 -6.43
N ALA A 75 -1.33 7.47 -5.47
CA ALA A 75 -2.60 7.87 -4.86
C ALA A 75 -3.54 8.57 -5.87
N GLY A 76 -2.98 9.37 -6.77
CA GLY A 76 -3.69 9.93 -7.92
C GLY A 76 -4.28 8.84 -8.82
N ASP A 77 -3.51 7.81 -9.13
CA ASP A 77 -3.98 6.67 -9.94
C ASP A 77 -5.15 5.93 -9.25
N VAL A 78 -5.14 5.81 -7.93
CA VAL A 78 -6.28 5.25 -7.17
C VAL A 78 -7.52 6.12 -7.35
N ALA A 79 -7.38 7.45 -7.24
CA ALA A 79 -8.49 8.37 -7.42
C ALA A 79 -9.04 8.33 -8.85
N ASP A 80 -8.16 8.25 -9.85
CA ASP A 80 -8.52 8.11 -11.26
C ASP A 80 -9.23 6.78 -11.54
N LEU A 81 -8.79 5.69 -10.91
CA LEU A 81 -9.44 4.37 -11.01
C LEU A 81 -10.86 4.40 -10.42
N VAL A 82 -11.03 5.00 -9.25
CA VAL A 82 -12.35 5.18 -8.62
C VAL A 82 -13.26 6.01 -9.51
N ALA A 83 -12.75 7.09 -10.12
CA ALA A 83 -13.50 7.93 -11.05
C ALA A 83 -13.85 7.19 -12.33
N HIS A 84 -12.89 6.46 -12.92
CA HIS A 84 -13.06 5.66 -14.13
C HIS A 84 -14.16 4.59 -14.00
N LEU A 85 -14.20 3.93 -12.85
CA LEU A 85 -15.20 2.91 -12.55
C LEU A 85 -16.54 3.50 -12.05
N GLY A 86 -16.65 4.84 -11.96
CA GLY A 86 -17.85 5.53 -11.50
C GLY A 86 -18.23 5.20 -10.05
N LEU A 87 -17.23 4.87 -9.22
CA LEU A 87 -17.46 4.44 -7.84
C LEU A 87 -17.69 5.63 -6.91
N CYS A 88 -18.55 5.41 -5.93
CA CYS A 88 -18.76 6.26 -4.77
C CYS A 88 -18.89 5.36 -3.54
N ASP A 89 -18.74 5.93 -2.34
CA ASP A 89 -18.87 5.17 -1.09
C ASP A 89 -17.84 4.02 -0.99
N VAL A 90 -16.58 4.27 -1.45
CA VAL A 90 -15.54 3.25 -1.50
C VAL A 90 -14.79 3.13 -0.18
N VAL A 91 -14.36 1.92 0.15
CA VAL A 91 -13.35 1.67 1.20
C VAL A 91 -12.02 1.45 0.49
N VAL A 92 -10.99 2.17 0.90
CA VAL A 92 -9.62 1.92 0.46
C VAL A 92 -8.86 1.15 1.52
N ASN A 93 -8.18 0.08 1.13
CA ASN A 93 -7.35 -0.73 2.02
C ASN A 93 -5.93 -0.76 1.50
N GLY A 94 -4.98 -0.28 2.30
CA GLY A 94 -3.57 -0.27 1.96
C GLY A 94 -2.72 -1.15 2.86
N TRP A 95 -1.91 -2.02 2.26
CA TRP A 95 -0.94 -2.84 2.97
C TRP A 95 0.46 -2.21 2.92
N SER A 96 1.15 -2.11 4.07
CA SER A 96 2.52 -1.59 4.15
C SER A 96 2.63 -0.21 3.50
N LEU A 97 3.53 0.02 2.52
CA LEU A 97 3.60 1.26 1.73
C LEU A 97 2.25 1.62 1.10
N GLY A 98 1.46 0.63 0.70
CA GLY A 98 0.09 0.86 0.23
C GLY A 98 -0.80 1.59 1.24
N GLY A 99 -0.48 1.54 2.54
CA GLY A 99 -1.15 2.33 3.58
C GLY A 99 -0.91 3.82 3.42
N ALA A 100 0.32 4.23 3.09
CA ALA A 100 0.64 5.62 2.78
C ALA A 100 -0.09 6.10 1.50
N VAL A 101 -0.15 5.23 0.48
CA VAL A 101 -0.93 5.49 -0.74
C VAL A 101 -2.42 5.61 -0.42
N ALA A 102 -2.97 4.68 0.38
CA ALA A 102 -4.39 4.66 0.74
C ALA A 102 -4.81 5.91 1.54
N THR A 103 -3.98 6.36 2.48
CA THR A 103 -4.23 7.59 3.24
C THR A 103 -4.27 8.81 2.33
N HIS A 104 -3.32 8.92 1.41
CA HIS A 104 -3.30 10.02 0.44
C HIS A 104 -4.48 9.91 -0.53
N ALA A 105 -4.78 8.72 -1.04
CA ALA A 105 -5.92 8.50 -1.93
C ALA A 105 -7.25 8.85 -1.23
N ALA A 106 -7.43 8.49 0.04
CA ALA A 106 -8.62 8.86 0.82
C ALA A 106 -8.81 10.39 0.87
N SER A 107 -7.73 11.16 1.02
CA SER A 107 -7.81 12.62 1.01
C SER A 107 -8.20 13.19 -0.37
N LEU A 108 -7.73 12.57 -1.46
CA LEU A 108 -8.09 12.97 -2.83
C LEU A 108 -9.53 12.60 -3.19
N LEU A 109 -10.02 11.49 -2.68
CA LEU A 109 -11.37 11.00 -2.95
C LEU A 109 -12.46 11.82 -2.27
N GLY A 110 -12.15 12.46 -1.13
CA GLY A 110 -13.13 13.25 -0.37
C GLY A 110 -14.41 12.44 -0.07
N ASP A 111 -15.58 12.98 -0.39
CA ASP A 111 -16.88 12.37 -0.14
C ASP A 111 -17.11 11.00 -0.83
N ARG A 112 -16.26 10.61 -1.77
CA ARG A 112 -16.31 9.28 -2.38
C ARG A 112 -15.69 8.20 -1.49
N CYS A 113 -14.87 8.57 -0.51
CA CYS A 113 -14.23 7.64 0.41
C CYS A 113 -15.12 7.43 1.65
N ALA A 114 -15.59 6.21 1.84
CA ALA A 114 -16.43 5.83 2.98
C ALA A 114 -15.66 5.24 4.15
N GLY A 115 -14.38 4.90 3.95
CA GLY A 115 -13.53 4.34 4.99
C GLY A 115 -12.13 4.02 4.52
N LEU A 116 -11.21 4.01 5.47
CA LEU A 116 -9.80 3.67 5.27
C LEU A 116 -9.45 2.45 6.11
N VAL A 117 -8.79 1.48 5.50
CA VAL A 117 -8.23 0.31 6.20
C VAL A 117 -6.71 0.32 6.02
N LEU A 118 -5.99 0.22 7.12
CA LEU A 118 -4.53 0.11 7.15
C LEU A 118 -4.14 -1.29 7.59
N THR A 119 -3.71 -2.11 6.66
CA THR A 119 -3.20 -3.46 6.92
C THR A 119 -1.69 -3.37 7.13
N ALA A 120 -1.21 -3.32 8.37
CA ALA A 120 0.19 -3.00 8.67
C ALA A 120 0.66 -1.79 7.84
N GLY A 121 -0.13 -0.71 7.82
CA GLY A 121 0.08 0.42 6.90
C GLY A 121 1.23 1.33 7.34
N ALA A 122 2.11 1.70 6.40
CA ALA A 122 3.20 2.65 6.62
C ALA A 122 2.68 4.10 6.61
N SER A 123 1.71 4.39 7.47
CA SER A 123 1.01 5.68 7.59
C SER A 123 0.49 5.87 9.02
N PRO A 124 0.50 7.09 9.58
CA PRO A 124 0.80 8.38 8.91
C PRO A 124 2.29 8.70 8.80
N ILE A 125 3.15 7.96 9.48
CA ILE A 125 4.61 8.01 9.37
C ILE A 125 5.14 6.59 9.22
N TYR A 126 6.39 6.46 8.79
CA TYR A 126 7.10 5.18 8.77
C TYR A 126 8.35 5.21 9.64
N THR A 127 8.96 6.37 9.71
CA THR A 127 10.15 6.62 10.53
C THR A 127 9.86 7.66 11.60
N GLN A 128 10.67 7.66 12.64
CA GLN A 128 10.61 8.62 13.74
C GLN A 128 10.64 10.06 13.22
N LYS A 129 9.95 10.94 13.96
CA LYS A 129 9.97 12.38 13.74
C LYS A 129 10.50 13.08 14.99
N PRO A 130 11.01 14.31 14.90
CA PRO A 130 11.57 15.05 16.05
C PRO A 130 10.61 15.19 17.24
N ASP A 131 9.31 15.13 16.97
CA ASP A 131 8.22 15.27 17.94
C ASP A 131 7.48 13.95 18.21
N LEU A 132 7.89 12.82 17.58
CA LEU A 132 7.20 11.53 17.72
C LEU A 132 8.19 10.36 17.50
N GLU A 133 8.57 9.70 18.59
CA GLU A 133 9.56 8.61 18.61
C GLU A 133 8.94 7.23 18.36
N ILE A 134 8.12 7.08 17.31
CA ILE A 134 7.58 5.78 16.86
C ILE A 134 8.03 5.49 15.43
N GLY A 135 8.04 4.22 15.05
CA GLY A 135 8.54 3.79 13.74
C GLY A 135 10.04 3.51 13.74
N GLY A 136 10.59 3.21 12.56
CA GLY A 136 12.02 2.99 12.35
C GLY A 136 12.84 4.26 12.27
N MET A 137 14.12 4.12 11.94
CA MET A 137 14.99 5.27 11.68
C MET A 137 14.99 5.61 10.19
N PRO A 138 15.09 6.90 9.79
CA PRO A 138 15.23 7.28 8.38
C PRO A 138 16.42 6.60 7.70
N GLU A 139 17.54 6.46 8.42
CA GLU A 139 18.78 5.83 7.96
C GLU A 139 18.59 4.35 7.60
N ASP A 140 17.64 3.64 8.24
CA ASP A 140 17.32 2.24 7.92
C ASP A 140 16.69 2.15 6.52
N VAL A 141 15.82 3.09 6.17
CA VAL A 141 15.22 3.17 4.82
C VAL A 141 16.28 3.48 3.78
N GLU A 142 17.14 4.46 4.05
CA GLU A 142 18.24 4.83 3.16
C GLU A 142 19.23 3.67 2.96
N GLY A 143 19.55 2.95 4.03
CA GLY A 143 20.39 1.75 4.00
C GLY A 143 19.78 0.63 3.17
N ASN A 144 18.48 0.38 3.30
CA ASN A 144 17.75 -0.61 2.50
C ASN A 144 17.74 -0.23 1.01
N VAL A 145 17.52 1.05 0.69
CA VAL A 145 17.58 1.55 -0.68
C VAL A 145 18.99 1.39 -1.27
N ALA A 146 20.03 1.70 -0.51
CA ALA A 146 21.42 1.54 -0.93
C ALA A 146 21.76 0.06 -1.17
N ALA A 147 21.41 -0.83 -0.24
CA ALA A 147 21.65 -2.28 -0.38
C ALA A 147 20.91 -2.87 -1.59
N MET A 148 19.67 -2.43 -1.83
CA MET A 148 18.92 -2.84 -3.00
C MET A 148 19.54 -2.34 -4.31
N ASN A 149 20.12 -1.14 -4.34
CA ASN A 149 20.77 -0.61 -5.53
C ASN A 149 22.13 -1.30 -5.80
N ASP A 150 22.78 -1.84 -4.77
CA ASP A 150 24.04 -2.58 -4.87
C ASP A 150 23.82 -4.01 -5.40
N ASP A 151 22.94 -4.77 -4.76
CA ASP A 151 22.59 -6.15 -5.18
C ASP A 151 21.06 -6.38 -5.06
N ARG A 152 20.35 -5.91 -6.07
CA ARG A 152 18.89 -5.94 -6.10
C ARG A 152 18.33 -7.36 -6.00
N VAL A 153 18.91 -8.31 -6.71
CA VAL A 153 18.37 -9.68 -6.79
C VAL A 153 18.47 -10.35 -5.42
N ASN A 154 19.63 -10.26 -4.79
CA ASN A 154 19.85 -10.86 -3.48
C ASN A 154 19.02 -10.15 -2.40
N PHE A 155 18.99 -8.81 -2.41
CA PHE A 155 18.19 -8.01 -1.47
C PHE A 155 16.71 -8.40 -1.54
N LEU A 156 16.09 -8.41 -2.72
CA LEU A 156 14.68 -8.73 -2.88
C LEU A 156 14.31 -10.17 -2.53
N THR A 157 15.24 -11.11 -2.77
CA THR A 157 15.06 -12.51 -2.38
C THR A 157 15.09 -12.67 -0.86
N MET A 158 15.99 -11.97 -0.18
CA MET A 158 16.04 -11.95 1.29
C MET A 158 14.81 -11.25 1.88
N LEU A 159 14.41 -10.13 1.29
CA LEU A 159 13.23 -9.37 1.73
C LEU A 159 11.97 -10.24 1.72
N ALA A 160 11.76 -11.05 0.68
CA ALA A 160 10.61 -11.94 0.56
C ALA A 160 10.48 -12.93 1.76
N THR A 161 11.61 -13.33 2.35
CA THR A 161 11.60 -14.15 3.56
C THR A 161 11.41 -13.30 4.82
N ALA A 162 12.09 -12.15 4.88
CA ALA A 162 12.19 -11.33 6.08
C ALA A 162 10.86 -10.65 6.47
N ILE A 163 9.98 -10.35 5.49
CA ILE A 163 8.68 -9.73 5.76
C ILE A 163 7.64 -10.68 6.38
N CYS A 164 7.96 -11.98 6.51
CA CYS A 164 7.07 -12.96 7.11
C CYS A 164 7.46 -13.24 8.56
N ALA A 165 6.55 -13.05 9.51
CA ALA A 165 6.77 -13.39 10.93
C ALA A 165 6.99 -14.89 11.15
N LYS A 166 6.50 -15.72 10.25
CA LYS A 166 6.75 -17.18 10.22
C LYS A 166 7.34 -17.55 8.87
N PRO A 167 8.25 -18.54 8.79
CA PRO A 167 8.80 -18.97 7.53
C PRO A 167 7.69 -19.31 6.53
N PRO A 168 7.65 -18.67 5.36
CA PRO A 168 6.68 -19.00 4.33
C PRO A 168 6.99 -20.37 3.71
N THR A 169 6.00 -21.00 3.08
CA THR A 169 6.27 -22.17 2.24
C THR A 169 7.07 -21.78 1.01
N ASP A 170 7.78 -22.73 0.40
CA ASP A 170 8.58 -22.47 -0.82
C ASP A 170 7.74 -21.83 -1.93
N ALA A 171 6.47 -22.27 -2.08
CA ALA A 171 5.55 -21.70 -3.08
C ALA A 171 5.21 -20.24 -2.80
N VAL A 172 4.95 -19.87 -1.54
CA VAL A 172 4.68 -18.49 -1.12
C VAL A 172 5.94 -17.64 -1.30
N LEU A 173 7.10 -18.16 -0.88
CA LEU A 173 8.38 -17.47 -1.05
C LEU A 173 8.69 -17.19 -2.52
N ALA A 174 8.52 -18.20 -3.40
CA ALA A 174 8.75 -18.03 -4.83
C ALA A 174 7.80 -16.99 -5.46
N SER A 175 6.53 -17.00 -5.04
CA SER A 175 5.55 -16.02 -5.50
C SER A 175 5.92 -14.59 -5.09
N MET A 176 6.30 -14.39 -3.83
CA MET A 176 6.69 -13.08 -3.29
C MET A 176 7.98 -12.56 -3.93
N ALA A 177 9.01 -13.41 -4.00
CA ALA A 177 10.27 -13.05 -4.66
C ALA A 177 10.05 -12.71 -6.14
N GLY A 178 9.18 -13.47 -6.82
CA GLY A 178 8.80 -13.21 -8.20
C GLY A 178 8.12 -11.85 -8.39
N ALA A 179 7.21 -11.47 -7.49
CA ALA A 179 6.55 -10.17 -7.52
C ALA A 179 7.58 -9.03 -7.31
N PHE A 180 8.42 -9.12 -6.28
CA PHE A 180 9.47 -8.14 -6.02
C PHE A 180 10.44 -7.98 -7.20
N LEU A 181 10.91 -9.09 -7.77
CA LEU A 181 11.84 -9.07 -8.90
C LEU A 181 11.22 -8.51 -10.18
N ASN A 182 9.89 -8.65 -10.32
CA ASN A 182 9.14 -8.08 -11.43
C ASN A 182 8.87 -6.57 -11.27
N SER A 183 9.12 -5.97 -10.12
CA SER A 183 8.97 -4.52 -9.97
C SER A 183 10.10 -3.77 -10.69
N SER A 184 9.83 -2.53 -11.11
CA SER A 184 10.84 -1.66 -11.72
C SER A 184 12.01 -1.41 -10.76
N ALA A 185 13.23 -1.43 -11.28
CA ALA A 185 14.40 -1.02 -10.50
C ALA A 185 14.27 0.43 -9.97
N ARG A 186 13.50 1.27 -10.65
CA ARG A 186 13.21 2.66 -10.24
C ARG A 186 12.22 2.77 -9.08
N ALA A 187 11.52 1.68 -8.73
CA ALA A 187 10.58 1.67 -7.59
C ALA A 187 11.28 1.90 -6.24
N SER A 188 12.62 1.83 -6.18
CA SER A 188 13.40 2.26 -5.01
C SER A 188 13.12 3.71 -4.62
N ALA A 189 12.79 4.58 -5.58
CA ALA A 189 12.43 5.97 -5.30
C ALA A 189 11.17 6.08 -4.43
N THR A 190 10.15 5.26 -4.68
CA THR A 190 8.93 5.22 -3.85
C THR A 190 9.23 4.73 -2.43
N LEU A 191 10.13 3.74 -2.28
CA LEU A 191 10.55 3.27 -0.96
C LEU A 191 11.29 4.37 -0.18
N ALA A 192 12.15 5.12 -0.86
CA ALA A 192 12.93 6.20 -0.25
C ALA A 192 12.04 7.31 0.37
N GLU A 193 10.84 7.55 -0.19
CA GLU A 193 9.92 8.55 0.37
C GLU A 193 9.50 8.23 1.82
N LEU A 194 9.48 6.94 2.21
CA LEU A 194 9.11 6.53 3.55
C LEU A 194 10.05 7.10 4.63
N ALA A 195 11.31 7.39 4.29
CA ALA A 195 12.26 7.99 5.24
C ALA A 195 11.79 9.34 5.78
N HIS A 196 11.03 10.09 4.97
CA HIS A 196 10.61 11.45 5.34
C HIS A 196 9.08 11.64 5.34
N LEU A 197 8.33 10.57 5.09
CA LEU A 197 6.87 10.60 5.05
C LEU A 197 6.30 11.15 6.37
N ASP A 198 5.43 12.14 6.25
CA ASP A 198 4.57 12.64 7.34
C ASP A 198 3.20 13.02 6.80
N GLN A 199 2.24 12.16 7.08
CA GLN A 199 0.84 12.31 6.68
C GLN A 199 -0.08 12.55 7.88
N ARG A 200 0.46 12.92 9.05
CA ARG A 200 -0.33 13.09 10.28
C ARG A 200 -1.42 14.13 10.10
N GLU A 201 -1.10 15.29 9.56
CA GLU A 201 -2.09 16.34 9.29
C GLU A 201 -3.17 15.86 8.32
N MET A 202 -2.75 15.22 7.21
CA MET A 202 -3.66 14.65 6.21
C MET A 202 -4.58 13.60 6.84
N MET A 203 -4.05 12.67 7.61
CA MET A 203 -4.84 11.61 8.27
C MET A 203 -5.83 12.19 9.26
N MET A 204 -5.42 13.14 10.10
CA MET A 204 -6.29 13.77 11.09
C MET A 204 -7.40 14.62 10.47
N ALA A 205 -7.25 15.03 9.22
CA ALA A 205 -8.29 15.74 8.46
C ALA A 205 -9.36 14.83 7.86
N LEU A 206 -9.14 13.50 7.85
CA LEU A 206 -10.10 12.54 7.32
C LEU A 206 -11.27 12.33 8.31
N ASP A 207 -12.47 12.76 7.97
CA ASP A 207 -13.67 12.49 8.78
C ASP A 207 -14.40 11.22 8.33
N ILE A 208 -13.66 10.11 8.21
CA ILE A 208 -14.17 8.80 7.81
C ILE A 208 -13.80 7.73 8.83
N PRO A 209 -14.55 6.60 8.93
CA PRO A 209 -14.14 5.44 9.71
C PRO A 209 -12.79 4.92 9.25
N LEU A 210 -11.93 4.57 10.21
CA LEU A 210 -10.61 4.03 9.96
C LEU A 210 -10.42 2.75 10.77
N LEU A 211 -9.94 1.70 10.11
CA LEU A 211 -9.55 0.44 10.74
C LEU A 211 -8.05 0.24 10.58
N SER A 212 -7.34 0.05 11.69
CA SER A 212 -5.90 -0.21 11.70
C SER A 212 -5.62 -1.61 12.22
N PHE A 213 -5.13 -2.52 11.36
CA PHE A 213 -4.64 -3.83 11.77
C PHE A 213 -3.24 -3.73 12.35
N ILE A 214 -3.10 -4.13 13.64
CA ILE A 214 -1.87 -4.05 14.41
C ILE A 214 -1.13 -5.39 14.32
N CYS A 215 -0.16 -5.48 13.43
CA CYS A 215 0.67 -6.68 13.26
C CYS A 215 1.77 -6.71 14.33
N GLY A 216 1.51 -7.33 15.48
CA GLY A 216 2.37 -7.28 16.67
C GLY A 216 3.79 -7.88 16.50
N GLN A 217 4.08 -8.61 15.43
CA GLN A 217 5.38 -9.20 15.11
C GLN A 217 5.96 -8.64 13.79
N ASP A 218 5.47 -7.50 13.33
CA ASP A 218 5.97 -6.86 12.11
C ASP A 218 7.36 -6.24 12.38
N GLY A 219 8.36 -6.66 11.62
CA GLY A 219 9.73 -6.14 11.70
C GLY A 219 10.02 -4.99 10.75
N PHE A 220 9.03 -4.59 9.93
CA PHE A 220 9.18 -3.53 8.92
C PHE A 220 8.30 -2.32 9.22
N VAL A 221 7.01 -2.54 9.39
CA VAL A 221 6.10 -1.48 9.85
C VAL A 221 5.92 -1.64 11.35
N ALA A 222 6.59 -0.80 12.12
CA ALA A 222 6.55 -0.89 13.58
C ALA A 222 5.09 -0.88 14.09
N PRO A 223 4.70 -1.86 14.94
CA PRO A 223 3.33 -1.95 15.46
C PRO A 223 2.84 -0.68 16.15
N ASP A 224 3.77 0.14 16.66
CA ASP A 224 3.45 1.39 17.33
C ASP A 224 2.83 2.43 16.39
N ILE A 225 3.12 2.36 15.10
CA ILE A 225 2.49 3.21 14.07
C ILE A 225 0.99 2.91 14.01
N SER A 226 0.64 1.63 13.90
CA SER A 226 -0.76 1.21 13.85
C SER A 226 -1.50 1.50 15.15
N ARG A 227 -0.83 1.35 16.31
CA ARG A 227 -1.39 1.71 17.64
C ARG A 227 -1.62 3.20 17.74
N TRP A 228 -0.65 4.01 17.31
CA TRP A 228 -0.80 5.47 17.32
C TRP A 228 -2.04 5.91 16.52
N VAL A 229 -2.27 5.32 15.36
CA VAL A 229 -3.47 5.59 14.55
C VAL A 229 -4.74 5.26 15.33
N ALA A 230 -4.82 4.06 15.92
CA ALA A 230 -5.98 3.62 16.67
C ALA A 230 -6.28 4.48 17.91
N GLU A 231 -5.25 5.03 18.54
CA GLU A 231 -5.34 5.82 19.77
C GLU A 231 -5.59 7.32 19.50
N ASN A 232 -5.15 7.85 18.38
CA ASN A 232 -5.16 9.29 18.12
C ASN A 232 -6.20 9.74 17.08
N HIS A 233 -6.56 8.90 16.10
CA HIS A 233 -7.56 9.31 15.13
C HIS A 233 -8.97 9.09 15.69
N PRO A 234 -9.87 10.14 15.70
CA PRO A 234 -11.14 10.12 16.45
C PRO A 234 -12.13 9.05 15.96
N ARG A 235 -11.98 8.55 14.75
CA ARG A 235 -12.84 7.53 14.14
C ARG A 235 -12.10 6.22 13.85
N ALA A 236 -10.92 6.01 14.44
CA ALA A 236 -10.16 4.79 14.25
C ALA A 236 -10.55 3.70 15.24
N THR A 237 -10.40 2.46 14.78
CA THR A 237 -10.43 1.24 15.59
C THR A 237 -9.17 0.44 15.29
N GLY A 238 -8.52 -0.11 16.32
CA GLY A 238 -7.38 -1.03 16.20
C GLY A 238 -7.82 -2.47 16.44
N GLU A 239 -7.27 -3.40 15.65
CA GLU A 239 -7.50 -4.84 15.74
C GLU A 239 -6.16 -5.63 15.74
#